data_601392029cf4a51a4b05a0b2a3b97b61
#
_entry.id   601392029cf4a51a4b05a0b2a3b97b61
#
_cell.length_a   1.000
_cell.length_b   1.000
_cell.length_c   1.000
_cell.angle_alpha   90.00
_cell.angle_beta   90.00
_cell.angle_gamma   90.00
#
_symmetry.space_group_name_H-M   'P 1'
#
loop_
_entity.id
_entity.type
_entity.pdbx_description
1 polymer ?
#
loop_
_entity_poly.entity_id
_entity_poly.type
_entity_poly.pdbx_seq_one_letter_code
_entity_poly.pdbx_strand_id
1 'polypeptide(L)'
;MAGTLVIVAHPDLAHSRVNAAWAAAARDCATCTVHDLYATYPDGPIDGAHERALLEAHDRIVLQFPLTWYSCPPRLSEWMVTILKRGWAYGPGGRALQLKTLGIAVSTGSNGADYSPDGRYGHTLDAVTLPFELLAIHTGMHYLPAFTLTGVRDCDDAALAQSAMHYVRHLRHAAPRRCASGQDDDRAKTRYPTG
;
A
#
# COMPACT_ATOMS: atom_id res chain seq x y z
N MET A 1 16.27 -5.92 12.57
CA MET A 1 15.55 -5.05 11.61
C MET A 1 14.12 -5.54 11.59
N ALA A 2 13.16 -4.69 11.90
CA ALA A 2 11.75 -5.05 11.77
C ALA A 2 11.45 -5.33 10.29
N GLY A 3 10.61 -6.32 10.05
CA GLY A 3 10.33 -6.84 8.70
C GLY A 3 9.37 -5.97 7.89
N THR A 4 9.01 -6.45 6.72
CA THR A 4 7.98 -5.88 5.86
C THR A 4 6.64 -6.57 6.13
N LEU A 5 5.60 -5.81 6.49
CA LEU A 5 4.22 -6.28 6.53
C LEU A 5 3.58 -6.06 5.17
N VAL A 6 3.12 -7.12 4.53
CA VAL A 6 2.35 -7.07 3.29
C VAL A 6 0.89 -7.35 3.62
N ILE A 7 0.06 -6.32 3.56
CA ILE A 7 -1.39 -6.43 3.74
C ILE A 7 -2.02 -6.69 2.38
N VAL A 8 -2.47 -7.92 2.15
CA VAL A 8 -3.11 -8.32 0.90
C VAL A 8 -4.61 -8.10 1.02
N ALA A 9 -5.16 -7.30 0.11
CA ALA A 9 -6.59 -7.02 0.05
C ALA A 9 -7.15 -7.40 -1.32
N HIS A 10 -7.53 -8.65 -1.49
CA HIS A 10 -8.16 -9.17 -2.71
C HIS A 10 -9.44 -9.94 -2.35
N PRO A 11 -10.61 -9.56 -2.91
CA PRO A 11 -11.89 -10.22 -2.57
C PRO A 11 -11.91 -11.73 -2.84
N ASP A 12 -11.16 -12.17 -3.84
CA ASP A 12 -11.05 -13.57 -4.26
C ASP A 12 -9.59 -13.86 -4.63
N LEU A 13 -8.73 -13.96 -3.63
CA LEU A 13 -7.30 -14.17 -3.83
C LEU A 13 -7.00 -15.51 -4.48
N ALA A 14 -7.79 -16.54 -4.18
CA ALA A 14 -7.58 -17.89 -4.69
C ALA A 14 -7.68 -17.96 -6.24
N HIS A 15 -8.52 -17.15 -6.85
CA HIS A 15 -8.67 -17.08 -8.32
C HIS A 15 -7.90 -15.90 -8.95
N SER A 16 -7.10 -15.17 -8.18
CA SER A 16 -6.30 -14.08 -8.71
C SER A 16 -4.94 -14.57 -9.20
N ARG A 17 -4.65 -14.43 -10.50
CA ARG A 17 -3.33 -14.81 -11.03
C ARG A 17 -2.22 -13.92 -10.44
N VAL A 18 -2.34 -12.61 -10.54
CA VAL A 18 -1.29 -11.67 -10.18
C VAL A 18 -1.14 -11.53 -8.66
N ASN A 19 -2.24 -11.18 -7.95
CA ASN A 19 -2.13 -10.96 -6.52
C ASN A 19 -1.81 -12.25 -5.75
N ALA A 20 -2.27 -13.41 -6.21
CA ALA A 20 -1.89 -14.69 -5.61
C ALA A 20 -0.39 -15.00 -5.80
N ALA A 21 0.15 -14.79 -7.03
CA ALA A 21 1.56 -14.99 -7.30
C ALA A 21 2.45 -14.06 -6.46
N TRP A 22 2.08 -12.79 -6.36
CA TRP A 22 2.80 -11.82 -5.52
C TRP A 22 2.74 -12.19 -4.03
N ALA A 23 1.56 -12.55 -3.53
CA ALA A 23 1.39 -12.97 -2.14
C ALA A 23 2.17 -14.26 -1.82
N ALA A 24 2.22 -15.23 -2.75
CA ALA A 24 3.03 -16.43 -2.62
C ALA A 24 4.53 -16.08 -2.54
N ALA A 25 5.02 -15.28 -3.49
CA ALA A 25 6.41 -14.84 -3.50
C ALA A 25 6.80 -14.03 -2.23
N ALA A 26 5.86 -13.23 -1.69
CA ALA A 26 6.09 -12.52 -0.44
C ALA A 26 6.11 -13.46 0.78
N ARG A 27 5.32 -14.54 0.80
CA ARG A 27 5.37 -15.57 1.87
C ARG A 27 6.71 -16.32 1.90
N ASP A 28 7.32 -16.52 0.74
CA ASP A 28 8.64 -17.17 0.62
C ASP A 28 9.79 -16.22 1.02
N CYS A 29 9.50 -14.96 1.24
CA CYS A 29 10.50 -13.97 1.63
C CYS A 29 10.66 -13.95 3.16
N ALA A 30 11.79 -14.41 3.69
CA ALA A 30 12.05 -14.56 5.13
C ALA A 30 11.92 -13.26 5.96
N THR A 31 11.92 -12.09 5.33
CA THR A 31 11.78 -10.79 5.99
C THR A 31 10.40 -10.19 5.83
N CYS A 32 9.45 -10.92 5.25
CA CYS A 32 8.10 -10.45 5.00
C CYS A 32 7.09 -11.23 5.84
N THR A 33 6.14 -10.51 6.40
CA THR A 33 4.93 -11.07 7.02
C THR A 33 3.77 -10.77 6.07
N VAL A 34 3.07 -11.79 5.59
CA VAL A 34 1.91 -11.63 4.70
C VAL A 34 0.63 -11.77 5.51
N HIS A 35 -0.20 -10.74 5.50
CA HIS A 35 -1.48 -10.67 6.15
C HIS A 35 -2.59 -10.53 5.11
N ASP A 36 -3.40 -11.59 4.94
CA ASP A 36 -4.53 -11.60 4.02
C ASP A 36 -5.77 -11.07 4.73
N LEU A 37 -6.15 -9.85 4.38
CA LEU A 37 -7.23 -9.13 5.05
C LEU A 37 -8.61 -9.78 4.84
N TYR A 38 -8.87 -10.33 3.66
CA TYR A 38 -10.14 -11.01 3.39
C TYR A 38 -10.21 -12.40 4.00
N ALA A 39 -9.10 -13.12 4.07
CA ALA A 39 -9.06 -14.42 4.75
C ALA A 39 -9.15 -14.28 6.28
N THR A 40 -8.54 -13.23 6.84
CA THR A 40 -8.56 -12.97 8.29
C THR A 40 -9.93 -12.47 8.75
N TYR A 41 -10.59 -11.66 7.93
CA TYR A 41 -11.90 -11.07 8.23
C TYR A 41 -12.88 -11.36 7.08
N PRO A 42 -13.29 -12.62 6.87
CA PRO A 42 -14.23 -12.94 5.78
C PRO A 42 -15.58 -12.29 6.02
N ASP A 43 -16.05 -12.33 7.24
CA ASP A 43 -17.30 -11.74 7.72
C ASP A 43 -17.06 -11.07 9.08
N GLY A 44 -17.74 -9.98 9.35
CA GLY A 44 -17.67 -9.31 10.64
C GLY A 44 -16.62 -8.19 10.74
N PRO A 45 -16.47 -7.60 11.92
CA PRO A 45 -15.65 -6.42 12.12
C PRO A 45 -14.15 -6.72 12.11
N ILE A 46 -13.36 -5.75 11.69
CA ILE A 46 -11.90 -5.81 11.74
C ILE A 46 -11.44 -5.56 13.20
N ASP A 47 -10.58 -6.45 13.72
CA ASP A 47 -9.97 -6.29 15.04
C ASP A 47 -8.91 -5.19 15.03
N GLY A 48 -9.30 -4.01 15.44
CA GLY A 48 -8.41 -2.84 15.45
C GLY A 48 -7.20 -2.97 16.38
N ALA A 49 -7.28 -3.76 17.44
CA ALA A 49 -6.15 -3.96 18.35
C ALA A 49 -5.09 -4.87 17.70
N HIS A 50 -5.54 -5.97 17.12
CA HIS A 50 -4.67 -6.89 16.38
C HIS A 50 -3.95 -6.18 15.22
N GLU A 51 -4.70 -5.45 14.39
CA GLU A 51 -4.15 -4.76 13.23
C GLU A 51 -3.11 -3.68 13.62
N ARG A 52 -3.40 -2.90 14.68
CA ARG A 52 -2.44 -1.93 15.18
C ARG A 52 -1.16 -2.58 15.71
N ALA A 53 -1.27 -3.69 16.42
CA ALA A 53 -0.10 -4.45 16.88
C ALA A 53 0.76 -4.96 15.70
N LEU A 54 0.14 -5.43 14.62
CA LEU A 54 0.86 -5.80 13.39
C LEU A 54 1.60 -4.60 12.79
N LEU A 55 0.95 -3.44 12.68
CA LEU A 55 1.57 -2.24 12.16
C LEU A 55 2.74 -1.75 13.04
N GLU A 56 2.59 -1.81 14.35
CA GLU A 56 3.64 -1.41 15.30
C GLU A 56 4.87 -2.31 15.22
N ALA A 57 4.67 -3.62 14.99
CA ALA A 57 5.75 -4.61 14.91
C ALA A 57 6.61 -4.52 13.64
N HIS A 58 6.20 -3.75 12.62
CA HIS A 58 6.89 -3.68 11.34
C HIS A 58 7.27 -2.24 10.98
N ASP A 59 8.44 -2.04 10.36
CA ASP A 59 8.91 -0.72 9.92
C ASP A 59 8.46 -0.39 8.50
N ARG A 60 8.17 -1.40 7.70
CA ARG A 60 7.69 -1.26 6.33
C ARG A 60 6.33 -1.90 6.17
N ILE A 61 5.40 -1.17 5.58
CA ILE A 61 4.03 -1.59 5.32
C ILE A 61 3.80 -1.49 3.82
N VAL A 62 3.29 -2.55 3.21
CA VAL A 62 2.91 -2.56 1.79
C VAL A 62 1.46 -3.02 1.67
N LEU A 63 0.63 -2.17 1.08
CA LEU A 63 -0.75 -2.50 0.74
C LEU A 63 -0.78 -3.11 -0.65
N GLN A 64 -1.11 -4.40 -0.76
CA GLN A 64 -1.18 -5.13 -2.01
C GLN A 64 -2.64 -5.35 -2.40
N PHE A 65 -3.04 -4.84 -3.58
CA PHE A 65 -4.44 -4.92 -4.00
C PHE A 65 -4.62 -4.74 -5.52
N PRO A 66 -5.72 -5.25 -6.11
CA PRO A 66 -6.14 -4.89 -7.46
C PRO A 66 -6.80 -3.51 -7.44
N LEU A 67 -6.49 -2.67 -8.43
CA LEU A 67 -7.18 -1.40 -8.60
C LEU A 67 -8.66 -1.65 -8.94
N THR A 68 -9.55 -1.22 -8.06
CA THR A 68 -10.99 -1.39 -8.18
C THR A 68 -11.65 -0.03 -8.28
N TRP A 69 -12.25 0.28 -9.43
CA TRP A 69 -12.86 1.58 -9.67
C TRP A 69 -11.94 2.77 -9.33
N TYR A 70 -10.66 2.67 -9.78
CA TYR A 70 -9.61 3.68 -9.55
C TYR A 70 -9.26 3.90 -8.08
N SER A 71 -9.62 2.95 -7.22
CA SER A 71 -9.37 2.95 -5.78
C SER A 71 -8.97 1.55 -5.30
N CYS A 72 -9.04 1.30 -4.01
CA CYS A 72 -8.78 0.00 -3.42
C CYS A 72 -10.07 -0.81 -3.19
N PRO A 73 -9.98 -2.12 -2.95
CA PRO A 73 -11.11 -2.95 -2.57
C PRO A 73 -11.79 -2.46 -1.28
N PRO A 74 -13.12 -2.66 -1.12
CA PRO A 74 -13.90 -2.13 0.01
C PRO A 74 -13.34 -2.49 1.39
N ARG A 75 -12.89 -3.74 1.57
CA ARG A 75 -12.33 -4.19 2.85
C ARG A 75 -11.05 -3.43 3.24
N LEU A 76 -10.22 -3.03 2.27
CA LEU A 76 -9.04 -2.21 2.55
C LEU A 76 -9.43 -0.79 2.95
N SER A 77 -10.45 -0.23 2.32
CA SER A 77 -11.00 1.08 2.71
C SER A 77 -11.56 1.06 4.12
N GLU A 78 -12.34 0.03 4.47
CA GLU A 78 -12.87 -0.20 5.83
C GLU A 78 -11.72 -0.35 6.84
N TRP A 79 -10.67 -1.11 6.49
CA TRP A 79 -9.49 -1.29 7.31
C TRP A 79 -8.82 0.05 7.62
N MET A 80 -8.56 0.86 6.59
CA MET A 80 -7.94 2.19 6.79
C MET A 80 -8.78 3.06 7.75
N VAL A 81 -10.10 3.11 7.55
CA VAL A 81 -11.01 3.90 8.41
C VAL A 81 -11.04 3.35 9.84
N THR A 82 -10.95 2.03 10.02
CA THR A 82 -11.03 1.39 11.34
C THR A 82 -9.74 1.56 12.13
N ILE A 83 -8.58 1.46 11.47
CA ILE A 83 -7.28 1.39 12.14
C ILE A 83 -6.64 2.77 12.30
N LEU A 84 -6.70 3.61 11.27
CA LEU A 84 -5.99 4.88 11.23
C LEU A 84 -6.75 5.97 12.00
N LYS A 85 -6.80 5.84 13.32
CA LYS A 85 -7.54 6.78 14.18
C LYS A 85 -6.68 7.93 14.67
N ARG A 86 -7.33 9.07 14.88
CA ARG A 86 -6.73 10.23 15.54
C ARG A 86 -6.25 9.85 16.95
N GLY A 87 -5.09 10.36 17.36
CA GLY A 87 -4.46 10.04 18.64
C GLY A 87 -3.59 8.78 18.64
N TRP A 88 -3.67 7.96 17.56
CA TRP A 88 -2.79 6.83 17.34
C TRP A 88 -1.99 6.99 16.05
N ALA A 89 -2.64 7.08 14.89
CA ALA A 89 -1.99 7.20 13.59
C ALA A 89 -1.57 8.64 13.26
N TYR A 90 -2.34 9.62 13.70
CA TYR A 90 -2.13 11.05 13.38
C TYR A 90 -2.73 11.96 14.46
N GLY A 91 -2.47 13.26 14.34
CA GLY A 91 -2.97 14.28 15.27
C GLY A 91 -2.26 14.28 16.64
N PRO A 92 -2.78 14.98 17.64
CA PRO A 92 -2.16 15.06 18.96
C PRO A 92 -1.96 13.67 19.59
N GLY A 93 -0.71 13.31 19.90
CA GLY A 93 -0.34 11.99 20.45
C GLY A 93 -0.19 10.86 19.42
N GLY A 94 -0.71 11.02 18.21
CA GLY A 94 -0.69 9.99 17.16
C GLY A 94 0.66 9.91 16.44
N ARG A 95 1.55 9.05 16.92
CA ARG A 95 2.91 8.88 16.40
C ARG A 95 3.28 7.43 16.08
N ALA A 96 2.33 6.49 16.17
CA ALA A 96 2.63 5.07 16.02
C ALA A 96 3.19 4.68 14.62
N LEU A 97 2.88 5.48 13.60
CA LEU A 97 3.32 5.24 12.22
C LEU A 97 4.47 6.16 11.77
N GLN A 98 4.88 7.12 12.59
CA GLN A 98 5.94 8.06 12.20
C GLN A 98 7.24 7.33 11.87
N LEU A 99 7.90 7.79 10.80
CA LEU A 99 9.16 7.26 10.27
C LEU A 99 9.09 5.85 9.69
N LYS A 100 7.96 5.16 9.77
CA LYS A 100 7.75 3.92 9.03
C LYS A 100 7.64 4.21 7.54
N THR A 101 7.71 3.19 6.70
CA THR A 101 7.52 3.35 5.26
C THR A 101 6.19 2.74 4.82
N LEU A 102 5.47 3.44 3.94
CA LEU A 102 4.27 2.94 3.28
C LEU A 102 4.52 2.78 1.79
N GLY A 103 4.26 1.61 1.26
CA GLY A 103 4.22 1.33 -0.17
C GLY A 103 2.89 0.75 -0.60
N ILE A 104 2.65 0.75 -1.90
CA ILE A 104 1.53 0.04 -2.51
C ILE A 104 2.03 -0.91 -3.59
N ALA A 105 1.36 -2.05 -3.74
CA ALA A 105 1.54 -2.97 -4.85
C ALA A 105 0.19 -3.14 -5.56
N VAL A 106 0.07 -2.59 -6.76
CA VAL A 106 -1.21 -2.43 -7.47
C VAL A 106 -1.20 -3.15 -8.79
N SER A 107 -2.19 -4.01 -9.02
CA SER A 107 -2.46 -4.62 -10.31
C SER A 107 -3.65 -3.95 -11.00
N THR A 108 -3.60 -3.76 -12.32
CA THR A 108 -4.69 -3.13 -13.09
C THR A 108 -5.08 -3.96 -14.31
N GLY A 109 -6.38 -3.98 -14.63
CA GLY A 109 -6.88 -4.61 -15.85
C GLY A 109 -6.57 -3.81 -17.12
N SER A 110 -6.44 -2.48 -17.02
CA SER A 110 -6.08 -1.60 -18.13
C SER A 110 -4.56 -1.56 -18.32
N ASN A 111 -4.14 -1.29 -19.55
CA ASN A 111 -2.71 -1.24 -19.90
C ASN A 111 -2.02 0.03 -19.38
N GLY A 112 -0.70 -0.03 -19.22
CA GLY A 112 0.07 1.12 -18.75
C GLY A 112 -0.06 2.36 -19.63
N ALA A 113 -0.20 2.19 -20.94
CA ALA A 113 -0.41 3.29 -21.89
C ALA A 113 -1.72 4.06 -21.63
N ASP A 114 -2.75 3.40 -21.09
CA ASP A 114 -4.01 4.06 -20.72
C ASP A 114 -3.83 5.09 -19.60
N TYR A 115 -2.79 4.90 -18.74
CA TYR A 115 -2.45 5.76 -17.60
C TYR A 115 -1.33 6.73 -17.96
N SER A 116 -1.54 7.54 -18.97
CA SER A 116 -0.64 8.62 -19.37
C SER A 116 -1.43 9.88 -19.69
N PRO A 117 -0.78 11.07 -19.74
CA PRO A 117 -1.45 12.30 -20.14
C PRO A 117 -2.13 12.21 -21.52
N ASP A 118 -1.53 11.47 -22.45
CA ASP A 118 -2.05 11.25 -23.81
C ASP A 118 -2.85 9.93 -23.95
N GLY A 119 -2.96 9.16 -22.85
CA GLY A 119 -3.68 7.88 -22.82
C GLY A 119 -5.17 8.05 -22.57
N ARG A 120 -5.87 6.90 -22.56
CA ARG A 120 -7.33 6.85 -22.40
C ARG A 120 -7.87 7.65 -21.22
N TYR A 121 -7.14 7.67 -20.10
CA TYR A 121 -7.59 8.31 -18.86
C TYR A 121 -7.08 9.74 -18.69
N GLY A 122 -6.12 10.20 -19.49
CA GLY A 122 -5.52 11.52 -19.36
C GLY A 122 -4.74 11.75 -18.06
N HIS A 123 -4.52 10.70 -17.28
CA HIS A 123 -3.87 10.74 -15.97
C HIS A 123 -2.91 9.57 -15.79
N THR A 124 -1.80 9.81 -15.10
CA THR A 124 -0.85 8.76 -14.74
C THR A 124 -1.41 7.85 -13.65
N LEU A 125 -0.89 6.63 -13.54
CA LEU A 125 -1.25 5.72 -12.44
C LEU A 125 -0.85 6.32 -11.07
N ASP A 126 0.25 7.07 -11.01
CA ASP A 126 0.66 7.81 -9.81
C ASP A 126 -0.41 8.83 -9.40
N ALA A 127 -1.02 9.54 -10.35
CA ALA A 127 -2.12 10.47 -10.07
C ALA A 127 -3.36 9.73 -9.52
N VAL A 128 -3.67 8.55 -10.05
CA VAL A 128 -4.79 7.73 -9.56
C VAL A 128 -4.51 7.21 -8.15
N THR A 129 -3.27 6.87 -7.83
CA THR A 129 -2.88 6.31 -6.53
C THR A 129 -2.41 7.38 -5.52
N LEU A 130 -2.47 8.66 -5.86
CA LEU A 130 -2.11 9.79 -5.00
C LEU A 130 -2.70 9.74 -3.57
N PRO A 131 -3.94 9.26 -3.35
CA PRO A 131 -4.48 9.15 -1.99
C PRO A 131 -3.61 8.35 -1.01
N PHE A 132 -2.85 7.35 -1.47
CA PHE A 132 -1.95 6.57 -0.62
C PHE A 132 -0.67 7.33 -0.26
N GLU A 133 -0.17 8.17 -1.15
CA GLU A 133 0.93 9.08 -0.83
C GLU A 133 0.48 10.13 0.19
N LEU A 134 -0.71 10.71 0.01
CA LEU A 134 -1.30 11.64 0.97
C LEU A 134 -1.53 10.97 2.35
N LEU A 135 -1.93 9.70 2.36
CA LEU A 135 -2.04 8.91 3.59
C LEU A 135 -0.69 8.81 4.31
N ALA A 136 0.38 8.49 3.60
CA ALA A 136 1.72 8.43 4.18
C ALA A 136 2.15 9.77 4.78
N ILE A 137 1.96 10.85 4.02
CA ILE A 137 2.26 12.23 4.48
C ILE A 137 1.46 12.56 5.75
N HIS A 138 0.15 12.27 5.74
CA HIS A 138 -0.74 12.60 6.86
C HIS A 138 -0.39 11.86 8.15
N THR A 139 0.13 10.64 8.05
CA THR A 139 0.51 9.80 9.19
C THR A 139 2.00 9.87 9.55
N GLY A 140 2.78 10.70 8.84
CA GLY A 140 4.22 10.87 9.07
C GLY A 140 5.07 9.69 8.59
N MET A 141 4.55 8.86 7.69
CA MET A 141 5.29 7.79 7.02
C MET A 141 6.04 8.31 5.79
N HIS A 142 7.08 7.60 5.38
CA HIS A 142 7.76 7.82 4.11
C HIS A 142 7.09 6.98 3.01
N TYR A 143 6.69 7.62 1.90
CA TYR A 143 6.08 6.89 0.80
C TYR A 143 7.11 6.23 -0.10
N LEU A 144 6.90 4.95 -0.42
CA LEU A 144 7.71 4.20 -1.39
C LEU A 144 7.17 4.40 -2.81
N PRO A 145 8.00 4.27 -3.85
CA PRO A 145 7.49 4.12 -5.22
C PRO A 145 6.48 2.98 -5.29
N ALA A 146 5.36 3.20 -5.98
CA ALA A 146 4.38 2.14 -6.18
C ALA A 146 4.97 0.98 -7.00
N PHE A 147 4.73 -0.25 -6.57
CA PHE A 147 4.97 -1.43 -7.40
C PHE A 147 3.71 -1.71 -8.22
N THR A 148 3.84 -1.79 -9.54
CA THR A 148 2.66 -1.89 -10.40
C THR A 148 2.82 -2.97 -11.48
N LEU A 149 1.72 -3.66 -11.78
CA LEU A 149 1.57 -4.49 -12.97
C LEU A 149 0.26 -4.11 -13.67
N THR A 150 0.37 -3.55 -14.85
CA THR A 150 -0.77 -3.12 -15.67
C THR A 150 -1.09 -4.15 -16.75
N GLY A 151 -2.32 -4.15 -17.29
CA GLY A 151 -2.70 -5.08 -18.35
C GLY A 151 -2.70 -6.55 -17.91
N VAL A 152 -3.14 -6.84 -16.69
CA VAL A 152 -3.05 -8.21 -16.12
C VAL A 152 -3.77 -9.28 -16.92
N ARG A 153 -4.70 -8.91 -17.82
CA ARG A 153 -5.43 -9.85 -18.68
C ARG A 153 -4.55 -10.42 -19.77
N ASP A 154 -3.58 -9.64 -20.25
CA ASP A 154 -2.67 -9.98 -21.33
C ASP A 154 -1.30 -10.44 -20.81
N CYS A 155 -1.11 -10.49 -19.48
CA CYS A 155 0.12 -10.92 -18.83
C CYS A 155 0.26 -12.44 -18.95
N ASP A 156 1.30 -12.90 -19.65
CA ASP A 156 1.65 -14.32 -19.72
C ASP A 156 2.33 -14.83 -18.44
N ASP A 157 2.57 -16.14 -18.35
CA ASP A 157 3.14 -16.76 -17.16
C ASP A 157 4.61 -16.38 -16.95
N ALA A 158 5.37 -16.10 -18.00
CA ALA A 158 6.77 -15.67 -17.91
C ALA A 158 6.85 -14.24 -17.34
N ALA A 159 6.05 -13.32 -17.86
CA ALA A 159 5.94 -11.96 -17.35
C ALA A 159 5.44 -11.92 -15.89
N LEU A 160 4.49 -12.80 -15.55
CA LEU A 160 4.00 -12.94 -14.19
C LEU A 160 5.08 -13.43 -13.23
N ALA A 161 5.83 -14.47 -13.59
CA ALA A 161 6.94 -14.98 -12.80
C ALA A 161 8.03 -13.92 -12.59
N GLN A 162 8.39 -13.19 -13.65
CA GLN A 162 9.32 -12.08 -13.58
C GLN A 162 8.81 -10.97 -12.66
N SER A 163 7.54 -10.61 -12.76
CA SER A 163 6.90 -9.62 -11.87
C SER A 163 6.97 -10.03 -10.41
N ALA A 164 6.71 -11.31 -10.09
CA ALA A 164 6.80 -11.83 -8.72
C ALA A 164 8.23 -11.74 -8.15
N MET A 165 9.26 -12.02 -8.96
CA MET A 165 10.67 -11.84 -8.57
C MET A 165 10.99 -10.35 -8.31
N HIS A 166 10.54 -9.47 -9.19
CA HIS A 166 10.72 -8.03 -9.03
C HIS A 166 9.99 -7.50 -7.80
N TYR A 167 8.82 -8.06 -7.48
CA TYR A 167 8.07 -7.71 -6.29
C TYR A 167 8.85 -8.01 -5.01
N VAL A 168 9.42 -9.20 -4.85
CA VAL A 168 10.25 -9.54 -3.69
C VAL A 168 11.46 -8.60 -3.58
N ARG A 169 12.09 -8.26 -4.71
CA ARG A 169 13.18 -7.27 -4.73
C ARG A 169 12.70 -5.90 -4.26
N HIS A 170 11.53 -5.45 -4.70
CA HIS A 170 10.91 -4.21 -4.27
C HIS A 170 10.61 -4.21 -2.76
N LEU A 171 10.03 -5.29 -2.23
CA LEU A 171 9.74 -5.43 -0.80
C LEU A 171 10.99 -5.27 0.07
N ARG A 172 12.15 -5.72 -0.42
CA ARG A 172 13.42 -5.67 0.32
C ARG A 172 14.17 -4.36 0.18
N HIS A 173 14.15 -3.74 -1.01
CA HIS A 173 15.13 -2.72 -1.40
C HIS A 173 14.52 -1.39 -1.86
N ALA A 174 13.20 -1.26 -1.98
CA ALA A 174 12.60 0.01 -2.37
C ALA A 174 13.00 1.11 -1.35
N ALA A 175 13.53 2.21 -1.87
CA ALA A 175 13.82 3.40 -1.08
C ALA A 175 12.66 4.39 -1.15
N PRO A 176 12.38 5.16 -0.09
CA PRO A 176 11.37 6.20 -0.13
C PRO A 176 11.62 7.21 -1.26
N ARG A 177 10.54 7.72 -1.85
CA ARG A 177 10.64 8.86 -2.77
C ARG A 177 11.29 10.02 -2.01
N ARG A 178 12.30 10.64 -2.58
CA ARG A 178 12.80 11.90 -2.05
C ARG A 178 11.67 12.92 -2.24
N CYS A 179 11.15 13.45 -1.15
CA CYS A 179 10.31 14.64 -1.24
C CYS A 179 11.12 15.66 -2.05
N ALA A 180 10.50 16.30 -3.05
CA ALA A 180 11.08 17.44 -3.72
C ALA A 180 11.40 18.44 -2.60
N SER A 181 12.66 18.50 -2.26
CA SER A 181 13.19 19.21 -1.10
C SER A 181 12.98 20.70 -1.27
N GLY A 182 12.47 21.30 -0.30
CA GLY A 182 12.57 22.72 -0.14
C GLY A 182 11.53 23.28 0.80
N GLN A 183 11.51 22.81 2.03
CA GLN A 183 11.24 23.69 3.17
C GLN A 183 11.14 22.82 4.43
N ASP A 184 12.25 22.80 5.12
CA ASP A 184 12.40 22.18 6.42
C ASP A 184 11.47 22.78 7.48
N ASP A 185 10.97 21.90 8.35
CA ASP A 185 10.72 22.02 9.79
C ASP A 185 9.75 23.08 10.35
N ASP A 186 9.31 24.07 9.61
CA ASP A 186 8.44 25.12 10.20
C ASP A 186 6.94 24.91 9.93
N ARG A 187 6.55 23.96 9.09
CA ARG A 187 5.14 23.69 8.74
C ARG A 187 4.40 22.80 9.75
N ALA A 188 5.11 22.15 10.65
CA ALA A 188 4.48 21.28 11.65
C ALA A 188 3.74 22.05 12.75
N LYS A 189 4.01 23.33 12.91
CA LYS A 189 3.47 24.16 14.01
C LYS A 189 2.22 24.97 13.67
N THR A 190 1.80 25.06 12.40
CA THR A 190 0.81 26.07 12.01
C THR A 190 -0.49 25.51 11.38
N ARG A 191 -0.78 24.20 11.47
CA ARG A 191 -1.89 23.65 10.68
C ARG A 191 -3.12 23.13 11.41
N TYR A 192 -3.27 23.34 12.69
CA TYR A 192 -4.57 23.08 13.35
C TYR A 192 -4.92 24.21 14.29
N PRO A 193 -5.82 25.14 13.91
CA PRO A 193 -6.44 26.04 14.88
C PRO A 193 -7.26 25.16 15.84
N THR A 194 -7.01 25.39 17.13
CA THR A 194 -7.83 24.84 18.23
C THR A 194 -9.18 25.52 18.15
N GLY A 195 -10.19 24.80 17.75
CA GLY A 195 -11.60 25.11 17.87
C GLY A 195 -12.30 23.92 18.45
#